data_766ec3aa39b6497e0c02e073d176047a
#
_entry.id   766ec3aa39b6497e0c02e073d176047a
#
_cell.length_a   1.000
_cell.length_b   1.000
_cell.length_c   1.000
_cell.angle_alpha   90.00
_cell.angle_beta   90.00
_cell.angle_gamma   90.00
#
_symmetry.space_group_name_H-M   'P 1'
#
loop_
_entity.id
_entity.type
_entity.pdbx_description
1 polymer ?
#
loop_
_entity_poly.entity_id
_entity_poly.type
_entity_poly.pdbx_seq_one_letter_code
_entity_poly.pdbx_strand_id
1 'polypeptide(L)'
;MSQLQHLLHRLNYWWGIPLLFTLVLLPFSLSASPHLVTGDGVVYLLFLPMAISLSLLMIFSWRVMPALAVVSFGLYIHKIGYLPGALVATALILSLGISWYGFLKHVGRRWSCGFGRMQTMLPRLFWMVVVLPLIFVMLIQIIVALGIFEPVEKMAASAPFSIRTLIGYQALVLACLAGVPACYYLLRVVFKPRFLRVIVNRCRKELAKGVTAWEIQIWLLLLVAMITVLVIPATDDGSIFYTDYTLTLLLPLMLFGAMRYGYQLTSLVWSASVITLLLNYDGFVQWNNLVHSLALIMSMMVMFTLTIILMAAVNTRQRRLYEKTQRASMIDPVIQLPNLRCLQYDLQQHERSVVCFLRIANLDTLCRTYGMQLKLEYKQ
;
A
#
# COMPACT_ATOMS: atom_id res chain seq x y z
N MET A 1 -20.79 6.13 -40.08
CA MET A 1 -20.91 5.25 -38.91
C MET A 1 -19.63 5.10 -38.10
N SER A 2 -18.43 5.31 -38.65
CA SER A 2 -17.15 5.10 -37.94
C SER A 2 -16.81 6.16 -36.88
N GLN A 3 -17.15 7.43 -37.10
CA GLN A 3 -16.83 8.52 -36.15
C GLN A 3 -17.69 8.44 -34.86
N LEU A 4 -18.95 8.04 -34.99
CA LEU A 4 -19.84 7.88 -33.82
C LEU A 4 -19.41 6.70 -32.95
N GLN A 5 -18.98 5.60 -33.57
CA GLN A 5 -18.41 4.46 -32.85
C GLN A 5 -17.09 4.80 -32.17
N HIS A 6 -16.23 5.63 -32.77
CA HIS A 6 -15.00 6.11 -32.16
C HIS A 6 -15.27 7.08 -31.00
N LEU A 7 -16.28 7.94 -31.11
CA LEU A 7 -16.72 8.84 -30.04
C LEU A 7 -17.36 8.06 -28.87
N LEU A 8 -18.24 7.09 -29.18
CA LEU A 8 -18.83 6.20 -28.18
C LEU A 8 -17.77 5.33 -27.50
N HIS A 9 -16.77 4.84 -28.23
CA HIS A 9 -15.65 4.10 -27.65
C HIS A 9 -14.77 5.00 -26.77
N ARG A 10 -14.55 6.27 -27.14
CA ARG A 10 -13.86 7.27 -26.29
C ARG A 10 -14.69 7.63 -25.06
N LEU A 11 -15.98 7.91 -25.20
CA LEU A 11 -16.89 8.23 -24.09
C LEU A 11 -17.04 7.04 -23.13
N ASN A 12 -17.22 5.84 -23.65
CA ASN A 12 -17.33 4.62 -22.85
C ASN A 12 -16.04 4.34 -22.05
N TYR A 13 -14.87 4.57 -22.66
CA TYR A 13 -13.60 4.37 -21.98
C TYR A 13 -13.25 5.51 -20.99
N TRP A 14 -13.80 6.73 -21.19
CA TRP A 14 -13.48 7.89 -20.35
C TRP A 14 -14.38 8.02 -19.12
N TRP A 15 -15.64 7.68 -19.23
CA TRP A 15 -16.66 7.93 -18.18
C TRP A 15 -17.42 6.68 -17.77
N GLY A 16 -17.75 5.79 -18.69
CA GLY A 16 -18.63 4.64 -18.45
C GLY A 16 -17.97 3.61 -17.54
N ILE A 17 -16.73 3.24 -17.80
CA ILE A 17 -16.00 2.27 -16.96
C ILE A 17 -15.78 2.79 -15.55
N PRO A 18 -15.20 3.99 -15.31
CA PRO A 18 -15.09 4.54 -13.97
C PRO A 18 -16.43 4.64 -13.25
N LEU A 19 -17.50 5.07 -13.93
CA LEU A 19 -18.82 5.19 -13.33
C LEU A 19 -19.38 3.84 -12.90
N LEU A 20 -19.30 2.84 -13.75
CA LEU A 20 -19.78 1.49 -13.45
C LEU A 20 -19.05 0.89 -12.24
N PHE A 21 -17.74 1.05 -12.20
CA PHE A 21 -16.96 0.56 -11.05
C PHE A 21 -17.25 1.32 -9.76
N THR A 22 -17.40 2.63 -9.80
CA THR A 22 -17.76 3.40 -8.62
C THR A 22 -19.15 3.05 -8.13
N LEU A 23 -20.10 2.86 -9.04
CA LEU A 23 -21.49 2.54 -8.72
C LEU A 23 -21.64 1.17 -8.04
N VAL A 24 -20.83 0.19 -8.41
CA VAL A 24 -20.86 -1.15 -7.79
C VAL A 24 -20.00 -1.20 -6.53
N LEU A 25 -18.78 -0.66 -6.60
CA LEU A 25 -17.79 -0.85 -5.54
C LEU A 25 -18.03 0.05 -4.32
N LEU A 26 -18.55 1.26 -4.52
CA LEU A 26 -18.73 2.18 -3.40
C LEU A 26 -19.83 1.70 -2.44
N PRO A 27 -21.04 1.31 -2.89
CA PRO A 27 -22.05 0.73 -2.00
C PRO A 27 -21.58 -0.58 -1.35
N PHE A 28 -20.95 -1.46 -2.15
CA PHE A 28 -20.37 -2.70 -1.64
C PHE A 28 -19.33 -2.44 -0.55
N SER A 29 -18.45 -1.45 -0.74
CA SER A 29 -17.42 -1.11 0.25
C SER A 29 -18.01 -0.62 1.56
N LEU A 30 -19.11 0.12 1.50
CA LEU A 30 -19.75 0.62 2.70
C LEU A 30 -20.43 -0.50 3.50
N SER A 31 -21.06 -1.48 2.81
CA SER A 31 -21.64 -2.65 3.45
C SER A 31 -20.58 -3.64 3.98
N ALA A 32 -19.45 -3.74 3.28
CA ALA A 32 -18.34 -4.60 3.66
C ALA A 32 -17.40 -3.96 4.71
N SER A 33 -17.60 -2.69 5.08
CA SER A 33 -16.76 -2.02 6.07
C SER A 33 -17.04 -2.58 7.46
N PRO A 34 -16.03 -3.17 8.15
CA PRO A 34 -16.19 -3.60 9.52
C PRO A 34 -16.54 -2.41 10.42
N HIS A 35 -17.62 -2.55 11.15
CA HIS A 35 -18.15 -1.52 12.04
C HIS A 35 -18.69 -2.15 13.32
N LEU A 36 -18.60 -1.39 14.39
CA LEU A 36 -19.11 -1.76 15.69
C LEU A 36 -20.30 -0.86 16.02
N VAL A 37 -21.41 -1.46 16.45
CA VAL A 37 -22.58 -0.75 16.95
C VAL A 37 -22.45 -0.63 18.45
N THR A 38 -22.20 0.60 18.93
CA THR A 38 -22.22 0.93 20.36
C THR A 38 -23.54 1.63 20.69
N GLY A 39 -23.98 1.61 21.95
CA GLY A 39 -25.24 2.26 22.35
C GLY A 39 -25.37 3.74 21.93
N ASP A 40 -24.23 4.39 21.62
CA ASP A 40 -24.17 5.80 21.24
C ASP A 40 -23.82 6.01 19.74
N GLY A 41 -23.86 4.97 18.90
CA GLY A 41 -23.66 5.11 17.45
C GLY A 41 -22.77 4.03 16.80
N VAL A 42 -22.50 4.18 15.52
CA VAL A 42 -21.72 3.26 14.71
C VAL A 42 -20.28 3.76 14.58
N VAL A 43 -19.31 2.93 14.97
CA VAL A 43 -17.86 3.19 14.83
C VAL A 43 -17.30 2.27 13.76
N TYR A 44 -16.75 2.83 12.69
CA TYR A 44 -16.05 2.06 11.66
C TYR A 44 -14.64 1.70 12.13
N LEU A 45 -14.26 0.44 11.99
CA LEU A 45 -12.91 -0.05 12.27
C LEU A 45 -12.00 0.05 11.04
N LEU A 46 -12.60 -0.06 9.86
CA LEU A 46 -11.93 0.15 8.58
C LEU A 46 -12.91 0.80 7.60
N PHE A 47 -12.63 2.02 7.18
CA PHE A 47 -13.51 2.74 6.26
C PHE A 47 -13.12 2.44 4.80
N LEU A 48 -13.61 1.30 4.28
CA LEU A 48 -13.32 0.83 2.92
C LEU A 48 -13.73 1.79 1.81
N PRO A 49 -14.81 2.61 1.91
CA PRO A 49 -15.14 3.60 0.89
C PRO A 49 -14.00 4.56 0.57
N MET A 50 -13.23 4.99 1.58
CA MET A 50 -12.04 5.82 1.39
C MET A 50 -10.95 5.07 0.62
N ALA A 51 -10.68 3.82 0.99
CA ALA A 51 -9.66 2.99 0.34
C ALA A 51 -9.99 2.73 -1.14
N ILE A 52 -11.24 2.42 -1.45
CA ILE A 52 -11.70 2.17 -2.83
C ILE A 52 -11.68 3.46 -3.63
N SER A 53 -12.20 4.57 -3.10
CA SER A 53 -12.20 5.87 -3.78
C SER A 53 -10.78 6.31 -4.13
N LEU A 54 -9.85 6.19 -3.18
CA LEU A 54 -8.44 6.51 -3.42
C LEU A 54 -7.78 5.57 -4.42
N SER A 55 -8.10 4.27 -4.38
CA SER A 55 -7.59 3.28 -5.33
C SER A 55 -8.09 3.54 -6.75
N LEU A 56 -9.35 3.89 -6.93
CA LEU A 56 -9.93 4.30 -8.21
C LEU A 56 -9.27 5.58 -8.73
N LEU A 57 -9.03 6.55 -7.86
CA LEU A 57 -8.32 7.78 -8.19
C LEU A 57 -6.87 7.48 -8.65
N MET A 58 -6.20 6.53 -8.02
CA MET A 58 -4.86 6.06 -8.44
C MET A 58 -4.87 5.33 -9.80
N ILE A 59 -5.96 4.69 -10.18
CA ILE A 59 -6.08 3.97 -11.46
C ILE A 59 -6.47 4.91 -12.59
N PHE A 60 -7.50 5.76 -12.38
CA PHE A 60 -8.11 6.60 -13.40
C PHE A 60 -7.71 8.09 -13.32
N SER A 61 -6.99 8.49 -12.25
CA SER A 61 -6.62 9.88 -11.97
C SER A 61 -7.87 10.78 -11.85
N TRP A 62 -7.79 12.06 -12.22
CA TRP A 62 -8.90 13.03 -12.12
C TRP A 62 -10.19 12.63 -12.86
N ARG A 63 -10.09 11.69 -13.82
CA ARG A 63 -11.24 11.24 -14.62
C ARG A 63 -12.33 10.54 -13.82
N VAL A 64 -11.98 9.96 -12.69
CA VAL A 64 -12.94 9.27 -11.82
C VAL A 64 -13.65 10.22 -10.86
N MET A 65 -13.15 11.45 -10.64
CA MET A 65 -13.72 12.38 -9.66
C MET A 65 -15.21 12.70 -9.89
N PRO A 66 -15.67 13.00 -11.12
CA PRO A 66 -17.10 13.25 -11.34
C PRO A 66 -17.96 12.02 -11.05
N ALA A 67 -17.48 10.81 -11.40
CA ALA A 67 -18.18 9.58 -11.10
C ALA A 67 -18.26 9.31 -9.59
N LEU A 68 -17.13 9.52 -8.87
CA LEU A 68 -17.11 9.45 -7.41
C LEU A 68 -18.07 10.45 -6.78
N ALA A 69 -18.13 11.68 -7.29
CA ALA A 69 -19.06 12.69 -6.79
C ALA A 69 -20.50 12.22 -6.94
N VAL A 70 -20.94 11.90 -8.15
CA VAL A 70 -22.33 11.50 -8.42
C VAL A 70 -22.74 10.30 -7.56
N VAL A 71 -21.90 9.25 -7.52
CA VAL A 71 -22.23 8.03 -6.76
C VAL A 71 -22.18 8.28 -5.26
N SER A 72 -21.21 9.05 -4.75
CA SER A 72 -21.16 9.39 -3.32
C SER A 72 -22.36 10.21 -2.87
N PHE A 73 -22.75 11.23 -3.64
CA PHE A 73 -23.95 12.02 -3.35
C PHE A 73 -25.20 11.11 -3.31
N GLY A 74 -25.42 10.29 -4.34
CA GLY A 74 -26.56 9.38 -4.37
C GLY A 74 -26.58 8.42 -3.18
N LEU A 75 -25.43 7.82 -2.85
CA LEU A 75 -25.30 6.84 -1.78
C LEU A 75 -25.56 7.45 -0.40
N TYR A 76 -24.87 8.56 -0.07
CA TYR A 76 -24.97 9.16 1.26
C TYR A 76 -26.29 9.88 1.49
N ILE A 77 -26.87 10.53 0.46
CA ILE A 77 -28.21 11.12 0.54
C ILE A 77 -29.27 10.03 0.81
N HIS A 78 -29.15 8.88 0.14
CA HIS A 78 -30.07 7.76 0.36
C HIS A 78 -29.96 7.17 1.78
N LYS A 79 -28.72 7.10 2.35
CA LYS A 79 -28.50 6.47 3.66
C LYS A 79 -28.73 7.38 4.87
N ILE A 80 -28.38 8.65 4.76
CA ILE A 80 -28.28 9.57 5.92
C ILE A 80 -29.31 10.72 5.80
N GLY A 81 -29.89 10.93 4.62
CA GLY A 81 -30.81 12.05 4.34
C GLY A 81 -30.16 13.12 3.45
N TYR A 82 -31.00 14.07 2.99
CA TYR A 82 -30.57 15.02 1.95
C TYR A 82 -29.42 15.92 2.39
N LEU A 83 -29.61 16.69 3.46
CA LEU A 83 -28.63 17.69 3.92
C LEU A 83 -27.36 17.03 4.49
N PRO A 84 -27.47 16.14 5.50
CA PRO A 84 -26.29 15.51 6.09
C PRO A 84 -25.55 14.62 5.08
N GLY A 85 -26.28 13.88 4.25
CA GLY A 85 -25.67 13.02 3.22
C GLY A 85 -24.90 13.81 2.16
N ALA A 86 -25.47 14.94 1.71
CA ALA A 86 -24.79 15.83 0.77
C ALA A 86 -23.50 16.43 1.35
N LEU A 87 -23.51 16.80 2.62
CA LEU A 87 -22.33 17.37 3.31
C LEU A 87 -21.24 16.33 3.51
N VAL A 88 -21.59 15.10 3.90
CA VAL A 88 -20.62 13.99 4.03
C VAL A 88 -19.99 13.65 2.66
N ALA A 89 -20.81 13.58 1.60
CA ALA A 89 -20.31 13.37 0.24
C ALA A 89 -19.37 14.50 -0.18
N THR A 90 -19.74 15.74 0.09
CA THR A 90 -18.88 16.91 -0.20
C THR A 90 -17.56 16.83 0.57
N ALA A 91 -17.59 16.50 1.86
CA ALA A 91 -16.40 16.34 2.69
C ALA A 91 -15.47 15.24 2.12
N LEU A 92 -16.02 14.11 1.67
CA LEU A 92 -15.27 13.03 1.05
C LEU A 92 -14.60 13.48 -0.26
N ILE A 93 -15.34 14.13 -1.14
CA ILE A 93 -14.82 14.56 -2.44
C ILE A 93 -13.80 15.68 -2.29
N LEU A 94 -14.02 16.65 -1.40
CA LEU A 94 -13.06 17.72 -1.12
C LEU A 94 -11.76 17.16 -0.55
N SER A 95 -11.85 16.29 0.45
CA SER A 95 -10.66 15.69 1.08
C SER A 95 -9.84 14.87 0.06
N LEU A 96 -10.50 14.08 -0.78
CA LEU A 96 -9.86 13.33 -1.88
C LEU A 96 -9.22 14.29 -2.91
N GLY A 97 -9.94 15.33 -3.32
CA GLY A 97 -9.47 16.30 -4.31
C GLY A 97 -8.24 17.08 -3.85
N ILE A 98 -8.29 17.61 -2.62
CA ILE A 98 -7.16 18.38 -2.04
C ILE A 98 -5.93 17.49 -1.89
N SER A 99 -6.11 16.29 -1.32
CA SER A 99 -4.99 15.37 -1.07
C SER A 99 -4.38 14.86 -2.37
N TRP A 100 -5.20 14.54 -3.36
CA TRP A 100 -4.74 14.13 -4.68
C TRP A 100 -4.01 15.26 -5.43
N TYR A 101 -4.53 16.47 -5.39
CA TYR A 101 -3.89 17.63 -5.98
C TYR A 101 -2.53 17.92 -5.34
N GLY A 102 -2.48 17.92 -4.00
CA GLY A 102 -1.25 18.11 -3.25
C GLY A 102 -0.20 17.05 -3.57
N PHE A 103 -0.61 15.77 -3.64
CA PHE A 103 0.26 14.68 -4.04
C PHE A 103 0.83 14.87 -5.46
N LEU A 104 0.00 15.21 -6.44
CA LEU A 104 0.44 15.44 -7.82
C LEU A 104 1.37 16.64 -7.96
N LYS A 105 1.11 17.72 -7.22
CA LYS A 105 1.98 18.90 -7.18
C LYS A 105 3.36 18.58 -6.62
N HIS A 106 3.43 17.70 -5.62
CA HIS A 106 4.68 17.30 -4.97
C HIS A 106 5.50 16.31 -5.80
N VAL A 107 4.84 15.31 -6.42
CA VAL A 107 5.53 14.23 -7.16
C VAL A 107 5.72 14.56 -8.65
N GLY A 108 4.92 15.47 -9.18
CA GLY A 108 4.95 15.85 -10.59
C GLY A 108 4.07 14.98 -11.50
N ARG A 109 3.96 15.38 -12.77
CA ARG A 109 3.05 14.74 -13.74
C ARG A 109 3.44 13.31 -14.13
N ARG A 110 4.72 12.93 -13.98
CA ARG A 110 5.22 11.57 -14.32
C ARG A 110 5.20 10.61 -13.13
N TRP A 111 4.21 10.76 -12.27
CA TRP A 111 4.04 9.83 -11.18
C TRP A 111 3.72 8.42 -11.70
N SER A 112 4.30 7.42 -11.09
CA SER A 112 3.90 6.04 -11.30
C SER A 112 3.42 5.45 -9.97
N CYS A 113 2.33 4.71 -9.98
CA CYS A 113 1.87 3.94 -8.81
C CYS A 113 2.86 2.82 -8.48
N GLY A 114 4.11 3.18 -8.23
CA GLY A 114 5.13 2.25 -7.80
C GLY A 114 5.05 2.10 -6.29
N PHE A 115 4.19 1.19 -5.80
CA PHE A 115 4.28 0.78 -4.41
C PHE A 115 5.72 0.26 -4.16
N GLY A 116 6.37 0.71 -3.08
CA GLY A 116 7.75 0.34 -2.73
C GLY A 116 8.86 1.22 -3.31
N ARG A 117 8.54 2.30 -4.04
CA ARG A 117 9.53 3.32 -4.41
C ARG A 117 9.61 4.40 -3.33
N MET A 118 10.74 4.51 -2.65
CA MET A 118 10.95 5.45 -1.53
C MET A 118 10.70 6.92 -1.93
N GLN A 119 11.07 7.31 -3.16
CA GLN A 119 10.91 8.69 -3.64
C GLN A 119 9.44 9.15 -3.71
N THR A 120 8.51 8.24 -4.03
CA THR A 120 7.08 8.53 -4.12
C THR A 120 6.32 8.10 -2.87
N MET A 121 6.96 7.34 -1.98
CA MET A 121 6.34 6.78 -0.79
C MET A 121 6.11 7.83 0.29
N LEU A 122 7.12 8.64 0.62
CA LEU A 122 6.99 9.71 1.62
C LEU A 122 5.91 10.73 1.26
N PRO A 123 5.88 11.32 0.04
CA PRO A 123 4.78 12.20 -0.36
C PRO A 123 3.41 11.50 -0.32
N ARG A 124 3.35 10.21 -0.67
CA ARG A 124 2.12 9.45 -0.61
C ARG A 124 1.64 9.23 0.83
N LEU A 125 2.54 8.83 1.74
CA LEU A 125 2.21 8.70 3.16
C LEU A 125 1.71 10.04 3.73
N PHE A 126 2.39 11.13 3.41
CA PHE A 126 1.98 12.45 3.90
C PHE A 126 0.60 12.84 3.37
N TRP A 127 0.40 12.88 2.04
CA TRP A 127 -0.84 13.39 1.45
C TRP A 127 -2.03 12.43 1.58
N MET A 128 -1.81 11.12 1.42
CA MET A 128 -2.91 10.14 1.37
C MET A 128 -3.19 9.48 2.72
N VAL A 129 -2.21 9.41 3.63
CA VAL A 129 -2.39 8.73 4.91
C VAL A 129 -2.59 9.72 6.06
N VAL A 130 -1.92 10.89 6.02
CA VAL A 130 -2.04 11.88 7.08
C VAL A 130 -3.05 12.96 6.70
N VAL A 131 -2.82 13.65 5.57
CA VAL A 131 -3.60 14.83 5.18
C VAL A 131 -5.03 14.47 4.81
N LEU A 132 -5.24 13.41 4.05
CA LEU A 132 -6.57 12.98 3.60
C LEU A 132 -7.52 12.66 4.78
N PRO A 133 -7.16 11.75 5.71
CA PRO A 133 -8.00 11.47 6.87
C PRO A 133 -8.20 12.69 7.77
N LEU A 134 -7.15 13.51 7.94
CA LEU A 134 -7.21 14.71 8.76
C LEU A 134 -8.25 15.71 8.21
N ILE A 135 -8.17 16.02 6.91
CA ILE A 135 -9.13 16.95 6.28
C ILE A 135 -10.55 16.39 6.39
N PHE A 136 -10.72 15.09 6.11
CA PHE A 136 -12.04 14.48 6.18
C PHE A 136 -12.64 14.56 7.58
N VAL A 137 -11.87 14.18 8.62
CA VAL A 137 -12.33 14.26 10.02
C VAL A 137 -12.61 15.69 10.42
N MET A 138 -11.75 16.65 10.06
CA MET A 138 -11.98 18.07 10.37
C MET A 138 -13.26 18.59 9.72
N LEU A 139 -13.53 18.26 8.47
CA LEU A 139 -14.77 18.67 7.80
C LEU A 139 -16.00 18.05 8.47
N ILE A 140 -15.95 16.77 8.84
CA ILE A 140 -17.04 16.11 9.58
C ILE A 140 -17.26 16.79 10.93
N GLN A 141 -16.20 17.12 11.67
CA GLN A 141 -16.31 17.83 12.95
C GLN A 141 -16.94 19.23 12.81
N ILE A 142 -16.61 19.95 11.74
CA ILE A 142 -17.23 21.25 11.45
C ILE A 142 -18.73 21.05 11.17
N ILE A 143 -19.12 20.05 10.38
CA ILE A 143 -20.52 19.75 10.06
C ILE A 143 -21.31 19.40 11.34
N VAL A 144 -20.71 18.61 12.23
CA VAL A 144 -21.30 18.26 13.54
C VAL A 144 -21.44 19.51 14.44
N ALA A 145 -20.41 20.35 14.50
CA ALA A 145 -20.42 21.58 15.30
C ALA A 145 -21.49 22.60 14.84
N LEU A 146 -21.85 22.57 13.54
CA LEU A 146 -22.94 23.37 12.98
C LEU A 146 -24.34 22.84 13.34
N GLY A 147 -24.45 21.74 14.09
CA GLY A 147 -25.74 21.17 14.53
C GLY A 147 -26.58 20.56 13.40
N ILE A 148 -25.97 20.27 12.26
CA ILE A 148 -26.68 19.73 11.08
C ILE A 148 -26.95 18.22 11.23
N PHE A 149 -26.14 17.54 12.02
CA PHE A 149 -26.40 16.16 12.44
C PHE A 149 -27.17 16.16 13.76
N GLU A 150 -28.28 15.46 13.80
CA GLU A 150 -28.86 15.07 15.08
C GLU A 150 -27.84 14.22 15.85
N PRO A 151 -27.57 14.55 17.14
CA PRO A 151 -26.36 14.10 17.83
C PRO A 151 -26.24 12.57 18.01
N VAL A 152 -27.27 11.84 17.81
CA VAL A 152 -27.40 10.53 18.44
C VAL A 152 -27.13 9.36 17.49
N GLU A 153 -27.36 9.48 16.20
CA GLU A 153 -27.68 8.19 15.60
C GLU A 153 -26.61 7.59 14.71
N LYS A 154 -25.65 8.34 14.17
CA LYS A 154 -25.05 7.72 12.97
C LYS A 154 -23.55 7.90 12.72
N MET A 155 -22.87 8.75 13.45
CA MET A 155 -21.40 8.84 13.35
C MET A 155 -20.76 9.12 14.72
N ALA A 156 -19.68 8.41 15.03
CA ALA A 156 -18.91 8.50 16.26
C ALA A 156 -18.23 9.87 16.54
N ALA A 157 -18.72 10.93 15.94
CA ALA A 157 -18.10 12.25 15.92
C ALA A 157 -18.80 13.26 16.84
N SER A 158 -19.50 12.82 17.89
CA SER A 158 -20.32 13.69 18.75
C SER A 158 -19.55 14.70 19.59
N ALA A 159 -18.25 14.52 19.83
CA ALA A 159 -17.44 15.48 20.55
C ALA A 159 -16.07 15.67 19.88
N PRO A 160 -15.62 16.92 19.65
CA PRO A 160 -14.28 17.16 19.16
C PRO A 160 -13.26 16.63 20.18
N PHE A 161 -12.21 15.95 19.66
CA PHE A 161 -11.14 15.32 20.47
C PHE A 161 -11.59 14.18 21.41
N SER A 162 -12.72 13.54 21.13
CA SER A 162 -13.12 12.33 21.85
C SER A 162 -12.28 11.11 21.43
N ILE A 163 -12.22 10.09 22.30
CA ILE A 163 -11.56 8.81 21.98
C ILE A 163 -12.20 8.19 20.73
N ARG A 164 -13.48 8.35 20.51
CA ARG A 164 -14.20 7.87 19.33
C ARG A 164 -13.73 8.57 18.04
N THR A 165 -13.51 9.89 18.10
CA THR A 165 -12.93 10.63 16.97
C THR A 165 -11.53 10.14 16.63
N LEU A 166 -10.73 9.79 17.65
CA LEU A 166 -9.42 9.18 17.46
C LEU A 166 -9.53 7.82 16.77
N ILE A 167 -10.43 6.94 17.22
CA ILE A 167 -10.67 5.64 16.56
C ILE A 167 -11.10 5.83 15.10
N GLY A 168 -12.03 6.76 14.84
CA GLY A 168 -12.46 7.08 13.48
C GLY A 168 -11.31 7.57 12.60
N TYR A 169 -10.44 8.45 13.11
CA TYR A 169 -9.24 8.88 12.42
C TYR A 169 -8.29 7.72 12.13
N GLN A 170 -8.04 6.86 13.10
CA GLN A 170 -7.19 5.67 12.95
C GLN A 170 -7.77 4.67 11.93
N ALA A 171 -9.08 4.50 11.90
CA ALA A 171 -9.77 3.67 10.90
C ALA A 171 -9.57 4.18 9.47
N LEU A 172 -9.60 5.50 9.28
CA LEU A 172 -9.31 6.14 7.99
C LEU A 172 -7.84 6.00 7.59
N VAL A 173 -6.93 6.22 8.54
CA VAL A 173 -5.49 6.02 8.34
C VAL A 173 -5.19 4.58 7.95
N LEU A 174 -5.79 3.62 8.64
CA LEU A 174 -5.61 2.20 8.37
C LEU A 174 -6.20 1.79 7.02
N ALA A 175 -7.36 2.36 6.64
CA ALA A 175 -7.93 2.19 5.31
C ALA A 175 -6.98 2.71 4.21
N CYS A 176 -6.30 3.83 4.43
CA CYS A 176 -5.31 4.35 3.49
C CYS A 176 -4.01 3.53 3.47
N LEU A 177 -3.55 3.00 4.60
CA LEU A 177 -2.31 2.22 4.69
C LEU A 177 -2.46 0.78 4.19
N ALA A 178 -3.47 0.06 4.69
CA ALA A 178 -3.69 -1.35 4.39
C ALA A 178 -4.75 -1.57 3.31
N GLY A 179 -5.86 -0.82 3.35
CA GLY A 179 -6.96 -0.95 2.40
C GLY A 179 -6.59 -0.55 0.97
N VAL A 180 -5.90 0.58 0.80
CA VAL A 180 -5.54 1.08 -0.54
C VAL A 180 -4.64 0.11 -1.32
N PRO A 181 -3.54 -0.45 -0.79
CA PRO A 181 -2.76 -1.44 -1.53
C PRO A 181 -3.59 -2.66 -1.95
N ALA A 182 -4.38 -3.21 -1.02
CA ALA A 182 -5.23 -4.36 -1.32
C ALA A 182 -6.25 -4.05 -2.43
N CYS A 183 -7.02 -2.98 -2.28
CA CYS A 183 -8.01 -2.55 -3.27
C CYS A 183 -7.38 -2.22 -4.62
N TYR A 184 -6.25 -1.51 -4.64
CA TYR A 184 -5.55 -1.15 -5.86
C TYR A 184 -5.09 -2.38 -6.66
N TYR A 185 -4.46 -3.35 -6.00
CA TYR A 185 -3.99 -4.55 -6.67
C TYR A 185 -5.16 -5.42 -7.14
N LEU A 186 -6.19 -5.58 -6.31
CA LEU A 186 -7.39 -6.33 -6.64
C LEU A 186 -8.10 -5.73 -7.86
N LEU A 187 -8.39 -4.43 -7.83
CA LEU A 187 -9.02 -3.73 -8.93
C LEU A 187 -8.20 -3.83 -10.21
N ARG A 188 -6.88 -3.68 -10.11
CA ARG A 188 -6.01 -3.72 -11.29
C ARG A 188 -5.91 -5.11 -11.90
N VAL A 189 -6.02 -6.17 -11.10
CA VAL A 189 -6.11 -7.55 -11.60
C VAL A 189 -7.45 -7.79 -12.28
N VAL A 190 -8.55 -7.29 -11.70
CA VAL A 190 -9.90 -7.37 -12.31
C VAL A 190 -9.93 -6.64 -13.66
N PHE A 191 -9.35 -5.43 -13.74
CA PHE A 191 -9.25 -4.70 -15.00
C PHE A 191 -8.38 -5.35 -16.06
N LYS A 192 -7.25 -5.93 -15.66
CA LYS A 192 -6.26 -6.52 -16.55
C LYS A 192 -5.69 -7.80 -15.91
N PRO A 193 -6.29 -8.98 -16.17
CA PRO A 193 -5.85 -10.24 -15.57
C PRO A 193 -4.35 -10.55 -15.84
N ARG A 194 -3.81 -10.07 -16.97
CA ARG A 194 -2.37 -10.17 -17.28
C ARG A 194 -1.49 -9.46 -16.24
N PHE A 195 -2.05 -8.52 -15.48
CA PHE A 195 -1.33 -7.81 -14.43
C PHE A 195 -0.93 -8.72 -13.25
N LEU A 196 -1.67 -9.80 -13.02
CA LEU A 196 -1.31 -10.81 -12.03
C LEU A 196 0.11 -11.38 -12.28
N ARG A 197 0.43 -11.69 -13.53
CA ARG A 197 1.78 -12.15 -13.90
C ARG A 197 2.84 -11.09 -13.60
N VAL A 198 2.52 -9.81 -13.79
CA VAL A 198 3.43 -8.71 -13.47
C VAL A 198 3.66 -8.60 -11.97
N ILE A 199 2.61 -8.77 -11.14
CA ILE A 199 2.74 -8.80 -9.67
C ILE A 199 3.64 -9.94 -9.25
N VAL A 200 3.34 -11.18 -9.70
CA VAL A 200 4.12 -12.38 -9.35
C VAL A 200 5.60 -12.21 -9.75
N ASN A 201 5.86 -11.72 -10.95
CA ASN A 201 7.23 -11.48 -11.41
C ASN A 201 7.95 -10.40 -10.60
N ARG A 202 7.23 -9.37 -10.12
CA ARG A 202 7.81 -8.37 -9.23
C ARG A 202 8.08 -8.93 -7.85
N CYS A 203 7.15 -9.71 -7.28
CA CYS A 203 7.37 -10.39 -6.01
C CYS A 203 8.61 -11.29 -6.09
N ARG A 204 8.75 -12.08 -7.16
CA ARG A 204 9.96 -12.93 -7.37
C ARG A 204 11.25 -12.11 -7.42
N LYS A 205 11.24 -10.95 -8.09
CA LYS A 205 12.42 -10.06 -8.17
C LYS A 205 12.77 -9.37 -6.85
N GLU A 206 11.82 -9.25 -5.93
CA GLU A 206 12.02 -8.63 -4.62
C GLU A 206 12.44 -9.64 -3.54
N LEU A 207 12.32 -10.96 -3.81
CA LEU A 207 12.77 -12.01 -2.90
C LEU A 207 14.28 -11.94 -2.66
N ALA A 208 14.71 -12.26 -1.45
CA ALA A 208 16.13 -12.39 -1.14
C ALA A 208 16.74 -13.55 -1.94
N LYS A 209 18.03 -13.43 -2.27
CA LYS A 209 18.76 -14.54 -2.86
C LYS A 209 18.76 -15.74 -1.91
N GLY A 210 18.46 -16.93 -2.43
CA GLY A 210 18.43 -18.18 -1.65
C GLY A 210 17.12 -18.44 -0.88
N VAL A 211 16.06 -17.65 -1.09
CA VAL A 211 14.74 -17.94 -0.51
C VAL A 211 14.13 -19.12 -1.27
N THR A 212 13.79 -20.16 -0.53
CA THR A 212 13.11 -21.35 -1.05
C THR A 212 11.58 -21.17 -0.97
N ALA A 213 10.84 -21.84 -1.84
CA ALA A 213 9.38 -21.83 -1.79
C ALA A 213 8.86 -22.38 -0.46
N TRP A 214 9.57 -23.32 0.14
CA TRP A 214 9.26 -23.91 1.43
C TRP A 214 9.31 -22.91 2.58
N GLU A 215 10.29 -22.01 2.60
CA GLU A 215 10.39 -20.95 3.61
C GLU A 215 9.15 -20.02 3.56
N ILE A 216 8.70 -19.65 2.35
CA ILE A 216 7.51 -18.82 2.17
C ILE A 216 6.26 -19.55 2.66
N GLN A 217 6.14 -20.85 2.37
CA GLN A 217 5.01 -21.65 2.81
C GLN A 217 4.94 -21.78 4.33
N ILE A 218 6.05 -22.05 4.99
CA ILE A 218 6.12 -22.09 6.46
C ILE A 218 5.72 -20.76 7.07
N TRP A 219 6.28 -19.66 6.54
CA TRP A 219 5.95 -18.32 7.03
C TRP A 219 4.46 -18.00 6.89
N LEU A 220 3.86 -18.32 5.74
CA LEU A 220 2.42 -18.14 5.51
C LEU A 220 1.59 -19.02 6.41
N LEU A 221 2.00 -20.27 6.63
CA LEU A 221 1.31 -21.21 7.53
C LEU A 221 1.33 -20.70 8.97
N LEU A 222 2.48 -20.23 9.45
CA LEU A 222 2.61 -19.63 10.77
C LEU A 222 1.73 -18.38 10.92
N LEU A 223 1.68 -17.55 9.89
CA LEU A 223 0.83 -16.35 9.87
C LEU A 223 -0.65 -16.73 9.93
N VAL A 224 -1.09 -17.68 9.10
CA VAL A 224 -2.48 -18.15 9.09
C VAL A 224 -2.83 -18.78 10.44
N ALA A 225 -1.97 -19.62 11.01
CA ALA A 225 -2.19 -20.20 12.32
C ALA A 225 -2.35 -19.11 13.39
N MET A 226 -1.51 -18.08 13.36
CA MET A 226 -1.58 -16.97 14.30
C MET A 226 -2.88 -16.15 14.17
N ILE A 227 -3.28 -15.84 12.92
CA ILE A 227 -4.55 -15.16 12.65
C ILE A 227 -5.73 -16.02 13.10
N THR A 228 -5.68 -17.33 12.83
CA THR A 228 -6.74 -18.25 13.25
C THR A 228 -6.90 -18.27 14.78
N VAL A 229 -5.79 -18.30 15.52
CA VAL A 229 -5.83 -18.21 16.99
C VAL A 229 -6.46 -16.89 17.45
N LEU A 230 -6.17 -15.77 16.80
CA LEU A 230 -6.74 -14.46 17.15
C LEU A 230 -8.22 -14.32 16.77
N VAL A 231 -8.68 -15.04 15.75
CA VAL A 231 -10.08 -14.97 15.25
C VAL A 231 -11.02 -15.91 16.04
N ILE A 232 -10.51 -16.99 16.63
CA ILE A 232 -11.33 -17.89 17.43
C ILE A 232 -11.78 -17.15 18.70
N PRO A 233 -13.11 -17.01 18.94
CA PRO A 233 -13.59 -16.30 20.11
C PRO A 233 -13.14 -17.00 21.41
N ALA A 234 -12.75 -16.17 22.37
CA ALA A 234 -12.37 -16.67 23.69
C ALA A 234 -13.57 -17.38 24.35
N THR A 235 -13.39 -18.62 24.72
CA THR A 235 -14.34 -19.32 25.65
C THR A 235 -14.20 -18.71 27.04
N ASP A 236 -15.26 -18.67 27.82
CA ASP A 236 -15.39 -17.97 29.12
C ASP A 236 -14.29 -18.23 30.15
N ASP A 237 -13.42 -19.20 29.95
CA ASP A 237 -12.36 -19.65 30.90
C ASP A 237 -11.04 -18.82 30.78
N GLY A 238 -11.04 -17.61 30.27
CA GLY A 238 -9.92 -16.66 30.43
C GLY A 238 -8.55 -17.16 29.98
N SER A 239 -8.48 -17.90 28.88
CA SER A 239 -7.20 -18.40 28.39
C SER A 239 -6.29 -17.22 27.97
N ILE A 240 -5.08 -17.22 28.50
CA ILE A 240 -4.01 -16.22 28.29
C ILE A 240 -3.70 -16.00 26.80
N PHE A 241 -4.08 -16.94 25.94
CA PHE A 241 -3.84 -16.88 24.49
C PHE A 241 -4.74 -15.90 23.73
N TYR A 242 -5.82 -15.40 24.32
CA TYR A 242 -6.81 -14.53 23.68
C TYR A 242 -6.75 -13.09 24.15
N THR A 243 -5.58 -12.64 24.61
CA THR A 243 -5.38 -11.28 25.08
C THR A 243 -4.83 -10.38 23.95
N ASP A 244 -5.00 -9.07 24.10
CA ASP A 244 -4.43 -8.03 23.23
C ASP A 244 -2.91 -8.20 23.02
N TYR A 245 -2.23 -8.91 23.93
CA TYR A 245 -0.80 -9.20 23.87
C TYR A 245 -0.43 -10.15 22.73
N THR A 246 -1.29 -11.09 22.37
CA THR A 246 -1.00 -12.02 21.24
C THR A 246 -0.95 -11.31 19.92
N LEU A 247 -1.65 -10.18 19.77
CA LEU A 247 -1.56 -9.33 18.60
C LEU A 247 -0.13 -8.81 18.36
N THR A 248 0.62 -8.54 19.44
CA THR A 248 1.99 -8.04 19.34
C THR A 248 2.95 -9.05 18.71
N LEU A 249 2.65 -10.35 18.80
CA LEU A 249 3.47 -11.42 18.20
C LEU A 249 3.38 -11.43 16.66
N LEU A 250 2.35 -10.83 16.08
CA LEU A 250 2.27 -10.65 14.61
C LEU A 250 3.36 -9.73 14.08
N LEU A 251 3.81 -8.76 14.88
CA LEU A 251 4.81 -7.79 14.43
C LEU A 251 6.16 -8.44 14.08
N PRO A 252 6.82 -9.23 14.94
CA PRO A 252 8.09 -9.86 14.60
C PRO A 252 7.96 -10.84 13.42
N LEU A 253 6.87 -11.58 13.33
CA LEU A 253 6.61 -12.49 12.22
C LEU A 253 6.50 -11.72 10.88
N MET A 254 5.81 -10.60 10.88
CA MET A 254 5.66 -9.75 9.69
C MET A 254 6.91 -8.96 9.36
N LEU A 255 7.70 -8.53 10.36
CA LEU A 255 9.00 -7.90 10.14
C LEU A 255 9.99 -8.88 9.50
N PHE A 256 10.01 -10.15 9.93
CA PHE A 256 10.78 -11.18 9.26
C PHE A 256 10.39 -11.29 7.77
N GLY A 257 9.09 -11.34 7.46
CA GLY A 257 8.58 -11.32 6.09
C GLY A 257 9.02 -10.07 5.31
N ALA A 258 8.95 -8.88 5.93
CA ALA A 258 9.37 -7.61 5.33
C ALA A 258 10.86 -7.59 4.99
N MET A 259 11.69 -8.20 5.83
CA MET A 259 13.13 -8.32 5.60
C MET A 259 13.49 -9.36 4.53
N ARG A 260 12.76 -10.47 4.46
CA ARG A 260 13.11 -11.63 3.63
C ARG A 260 12.43 -11.63 2.27
N TYR A 261 11.14 -11.27 2.20
CA TYR A 261 10.31 -11.45 1.00
C TYR A 261 10.04 -10.16 0.22
N GLY A 262 10.43 -9.01 0.75
CA GLY A 262 10.32 -7.72 0.08
C GLY A 262 8.97 -7.05 0.23
N TYR A 263 8.85 -5.84 -0.35
CA TYR A 263 7.74 -4.92 -0.11
C TYR A 263 6.39 -5.46 -0.63
N GLN A 264 6.36 -5.98 -1.86
CA GLN A 264 5.08 -6.27 -2.51
C GLN A 264 4.35 -7.45 -1.85
N LEU A 265 5.06 -8.56 -1.60
CA LEU A 265 4.46 -9.73 -0.98
C LEU A 265 4.02 -9.41 0.45
N THR A 266 4.91 -8.81 1.23
CA THR A 266 4.63 -8.48 2.65
C THR A 266 3.47 -7.50 2.78
N SER A 267 3.40 -6.44 1.95
CA SER A 267 2.32 -5.47 2.02
C SER A 267 0.96 -6.07 1.65
N LEU A 268 0.91 -6.96 0.65
CA LEU A 268 -0.34 -7.64 0.28
C LEU A 268 -0.82 -8.61 1.36
N VAL A 269 0.09 -9.43 1.87
CA VAL A 269 -0.22 -10.39 2.94
C VAL A 269 -0.67 -9.66 4.20
N TRP A 270 0.05 -8.60 4.60
CA TRP A 270 -0.33 -7.78 5.75
C TRP A 270 -1.69 -7.09 5.57
N SER A 271 -1.95 -6.51 4.39
CA SER A 271 -3.26 -5.91 4.11
C SER A 271 -4.40 -6.92 4.22
N ALA A 272 -4.21 -8.14 3.71
CA ALA A 272 -5.18 -9.21 3.85
C ALA A 272 -5.36 -9.60 5.33
N SER A 273 -4.27 -9.73 6.09
CA SER A 273 -4.30 -10.04 7.53
C SER A 273 -5.08 -9.00 8.33
N VAL A 274 -4.80 -7.71 8.10
CA VAL A 274 -5.51 -6.61 8.77
C VAL A 274 -7.01 -6.63 8.46
N ILE A 275 -7.38 -6.82 7.19
CA ILE A 275 -8.80 -6.89 6.80
C ILE A 275 -9.47 -8.09 7.49
N THR A 276 -8.84 -9.26 7.49
CA THR A 276 -9.39 -10.47 8.15
C THR A 276 -9.55 -10.28 9.64
N LEU A 277 -8.56 -9.70 10.32
CA LEU A 277 -8.63 -9.44 11.76
C LEU A 277 -9.74 -8.44 12.10
N LEU A 278 -9.86 -7.35 11.34
CA LEU A 278 -10.89 -6.35 11.59
C LEU A 278 -12.31 -6.83 11.25
N LEU A 279 -12.46 -7.76 10.32
CA LEU A 279 -13.76 -8.40 10.05
C LEU A 279 -14.19 -9.34 11.18
N ASN A 280 -13.23 -9.89 11.93
CA ASN A 280 -13.46 -10.83 13.04
C ASN A 280 -12.98 -10.24 14.37
N TYR A 281 -13.22 -8.95 14.60
CA TYR A 281 -12.74 -8.23 15.78
C TYR A 281 -13.33 -8.77 17.09
N ASP A 282 -14.48 -9.43 17.06
CA ASP A 282 -15.15 -10.00 18.22
C ASP A 282 -14.30 -11.03 18.96
N GLY A 283 -13.36 -11.68 18.27
CA GLY A 283 -12.49 -12.72 18.83
C GLY A 283 -11.45 -12.19 19.83
N PHE A 284 -11.05 -10.90 19.71
CA PHE A 284 -9.93 -10.36 20.50
C PHE A 284 -10.21 -9.05 21.21
N VAL A 285 -11.41 -8.48 21.09
CA VAL A 285 -11.79 -7.24 21.76
C VAL A 285 -12.50 -7.54 23.07
N GLN A 286 -12.01 -6.96 24.18
CA GLN A 286 -12.63 -7.11 25.50
C GLN A 286 -13.84 -6.16 25.65
N TRP A 287 -14.98 -6.69 26.01
CA TRP A 287 -16.24 -5.96 26.13
C TRP A 287 -16.31 -5.03 27.34
N ASN A 288 -15.58 -5.30 28.42
CA ASN A 288 -15.67 -4.54 29.67
C ASN A 288 -15.20 -3.08 29.55
N ASN A 289 -14.22 -2.78 28.65
CA ASN A 289 -13.72 -1.43 28.36
C ASN A 289 -13.62 -1.19 26.86
N LEU A 290 -14.68 -1.51 26.14
CA LEU A 290 -14.72 -1.62 24.69
C LEU A 290 -14.04 -0.45 23.95
N VAL A 291 -14.36 0.80 24.29
CA VAL A 291 -13.84 1.97 23.57
C VAL A 291 -12.33 2.15 23.77
N HIS A 292 -11.84 1.93 24.99
CA HIS A 292 -10.41 2.09 25.29
C HIS A 292 -9.58 0.94 24.68
N SER A 293 -10.04 -0.30 24.83
CA SER A 293 -9.39 -1.47 24.18
C SER A 293 -9.33 -1.30 22.68
N LEU A 294 -10.42 -0.83 22.08
CA LEU A 294 -10.52 -0.60 20.64
C LEU A 294 -9.57 0.50 20.17
N ALA A 295 -9.47 1.61 20.92
CA ALA A 295 -8.52 2.68 20.63
C ALA A 295 -7.07 2.19 20.68
N LEU A 296 -6.74 1.35 21.65
CA LEU A 296 -5.42 0.76 21.81
C LEU A 296 -5.09 -0.20 20.66
N ILE A 297 -6.00 -1.13 20.35
CA ILE A 297 -5.84 -2.08 19.22
C ILE A 297 -5.68 -1.35 17.91
N MET A 298 -6.51 -0.35 17.64
CA MET A 298 -6.41 0.45 16.42
C MET A 298 -5.09 1.21 16.34
N SER A 299 -4.60 1.76 17.46
CA SER A 299 -3.29 2.40 17.54
C SER A 299 -2.16 1.40 17.21
N MET A 300 -2.19 0.21 17.80
CA MET A 300 -1.23 -0.85 17.52
C MET A 300 -1.26 -1.27 16.04
N MET A 301 -2.45 -1.47 15.48
CA MET A 301 -2.62 -1.83 14.06
C MET A 301 -2.04 -0.77 13.11
N VAL A 302 -2.28 0.51 13.38
CA VAL A 302 -1.71 1.62 12.59
C VAL A 302 -0.19 1.62 12.70
N MET A 303 0.37 1.51 13.91
CA MET A 303 1.82 1.49 14.14
C MET A 303 2.49 0.29 13.50
N PHE A 304 1.90 -0.92 13.62
CA PHE A 304 2.42 -2.13 12.98
C PHE A 304 2.38 -2.01 11.46
N THR A 305 1.27 -1.53 10.90
CA THR A 305 1.14 -1.33 9.46
C THR A 305 2.19 -0.36 8.93
N LEU A 306 2.38 0.76 9.61
CA LEU A 306 3.38 1.75 9.22
C LEU A 306 4.80 1.17 9.30
N THR A 307 5.13 0.50 10.41
CA THR A 307 6.45 -0.10 10.64
C THR A 307 6.77 -1.18 9.60
N ILE A 308 5.84 -2.09 9.33
CA ILE A 308 6.00 -3.17 8.35
C ILE A 308 6.20 -2.60 6.94
N ILE A 309 5.37 -1.64 6.54
CA ILE A 309 5.44 -1.01 5.22
C ILE A 309 6.76 -0.25 5.04
N LEU A 310 7.17 0.54 6.05
CA LEU A 310 8.42 1.30 6.01
C LEU A 310 9.63 0.35 5.97
N MET A 311 9.66 -0.65 6.84
CA MET A 311 10.76 -1.61 6.91
C MET A 311 10.90 -2.40 5.61
N ALA A 312 9.78 -2.87 5.04
CA ALA A 312 9.78 -3.55 3.75
C ALA A 312 10.31 -2.65 2.61
N ALA A 313 9.92 -1.38 2.60
CA ALA A 313 10.37 -0.42 1.59
C ALA A 313 11.86 -0.08 1.71
N VAL A 314 12.34 0.15 2.94
CA VAL A 314 13.75 0.43 3.23
C VAL A 314 14.61 -0.77 2.83
N ASN A 315 14.24 -1.96 3.25
CA ASN A 315 14.98 -3.18 2.94
C ASN A 315 15.04 -3.46 1.42
N THR A 316 13.92 -3.31 0.72
CA THR A 316 13.89 -3.45 -0.75
C THR A 316 14.80 -2.42 -1.43
N ARG A 317 14.84 -1.18 -0.91
CA ARG A 317 15.76 -0.14 -1.41
C ARG A 317 17.22 -0.48 -1.16
N GLN A 318 17.56 -0.91 0.06
CA GLN A 318 18.92 -1.29 0.44
C GLN A 318 19.44 -2.42 -0.46
N ARG A 319 18.64 -3.45 -0.70
CA ARG A 319 19.01 -4.56 -1.62
C ARG A 319 19.28 -4.06 -3.03
N ARG A 320 18.42 -3.22 -3.58
CA ARG A 320 18.62 -2.64 -4.92
C ARG A 320 19.87 -1.77 -5.00
N LEU A 321 20.18 -1.02 -3.96
CA LEU A 321 21.41 -0.23 -3.88
C LEU A 321 22.63 -1.13 -3.80
N TYR A 322 22.59 -2.16 -2.96
CA TYR A 322 23.66 -3.15 -2.82
C TYR A 322 23.97 -3.85 -4.15
N GLU A 323 22.93 -4.31 -4.86
CA GLU A 323 23.09 -4.92 -6.19
C GLU A 323 23.72 -3.96 -7.21
N LYS A 324 23.30 -2.68 -7.20
CA LYS A 324 23.89 -1.67 -8.08
C LYS A 324 25.36 -1.41 -7.74
N THR A 325 25.68 -1.27 -6.45
CA THR A 325 27.07 -1.07 -6.01
C THR A 325 27.93 -2.27 -6.34
N GLN A 326 27.42 -3.48 -6.13
CA GLN A 326 28.11 -4.71 -6.50
C GLN A 326 28.38 -4.78 -8.00
N ARG A 327 27.39 -4.47 -8.84
CA ARG A 327 27.60 -4.41 -10.32
C ARG A 327 28.61 -3.33 -10.69
N ALA A 328 28.51 -2.14 -10.08
CA ALA A 328 29.47 -1.06 -10.34
C ALA A 328 30.89 -1.45 -9.92
N SER A 329 31.05 -2.24 -8.83
CA SER A 329 32.36 -2.72 -8.39
C SER A 329 32.98 -3.79 -9.27
N MET A 330 32.20 -4.37 -10.20
CA MET A 330 32.66 -5.37 -11.18
C MET A 330 33.15 -4.76 -12.48
N ILE A 331 32.98 -3.45 -12.65
CA ILE A 331 33.39 -2.70 -13.84
C ILE A 331 34.50 -1.74 -13.46
N ASP A 332 35.54 -1.68 -14.27
CA ASP A 332 36.60 -0.69 -14.12
C ASP A 332 36.05 0.70 -14.48
N PRO A 333 36.16 1.71 -13.59
CA PRO A 333 35.58 3.04 -13.83
C PRO A 333 36.26 3.82 -14.98
N VAL A 334 37.51 3.48 -15.34
CA VAL A 334 38.26 4.19 -16.37
C VAL A 334 37.97 3.63 -17.77
N ILE A 335 38.06 2.30 -17.90
CA ILE A 335 37.93 1.63 -19.20
C ILE A 335 36.53 1.04 -19.43
N GLN A 336 35.65 1.10 -18.45
CA GLN A 336 34.27 0.57 -18.48
C GLN A 336 34.14 -0.91 -18.89
N LEU A 337 35.23 -1.66 -18.77
CA LEU A 337 35.25 -3.11 -18.98
C LEU A 337 35.12 -3.88 -17.66
N PRO A 338 34.66 -5.15 -17.72
CA PRO A 338 34.67 -6.04 -16.58
C PRO A 338 36.06 -6.15 -15.95
N ASN A 339 36.14 -5.98 -14.64
CA ASN A 339 37.40 -6.06 -13.91
C ASN A 339 37.69 -7.50 -13.43
N LEU A 340 38.84 -7.70 -12.77
CA LEU A 340 39.28 -9.01 -12.26
C LEU A 340 38.23 -9.65 -11.30
N ARG A 341 37.46 -8.84 -10.57
CA ARG A 341 36.40 -9.36 -9.68
C ARG A 341 35.24 -9.96 -10.48
N CYS A 342 34.89 -9.35 -11.63
CA CYS A 342 33.91 -9.90 -12.53
C CYS A 342 34.36 -11.24 -13.09
N LEU A 343 35.62 -11.34 -13.53
CA LEU A 343 36.20 -12.58 -14.00
C LEU A 343 36.18 -13.69 -12.92
N GLN A 344 36.57 -13.37 -11.68
CA GLN A 344 36.50 -14.33 -10.56
C GLN A 344 35.06 -14.81 -10.31
N TYR A 345 34.09 -13.90 -10.36
CA TYR A 345 32.67 -14.22 -10.16
C TYR A 345 32.17 -15.16 -11.28
N ASP A 346 32.51 -14.88 -12.55
CA ASP A 346 32.09 -15.69 -13.68
C ASP A 346 32.73 -17.08 -13.66
N LEU A 347 34.00 -17.16 -13.27
CA LEU A 347 34.71 -18.45 -13.12
C LEU A 347 34.08 -19.32 -12.01
N GLN A 348 33.59 -18.73 -10.95
CA GLN A 348 32.90 -19.47 -9.87
C GLN A 348 31.52 -19.99 -10.28
N GLN A 349 30.89 -19.38 -11.28
CA GLN A 349 29.56 -19.79 -11.75
C GLN A 349 29.57 -20.91 -12.79
N HIS A 350 30.72 -21.15 -13.43
CA HIS A 350 30.85 -22.14 -14.51
C HIS A 350 31.82 -23.25 -14.10
N GLU A 351 31.37 -24.50 -14.14
CA GLU A 351 32.19 -25.66 -13.82
C GLU A 351 33.39 -25.83 -14.78
N ARG A 352 33.25 -25.34 -16.01
CA ARG A 352 34.32 -25.37 -17.03
C ARG A 352 34.41 -24.04 -17.74
N SER A 353 35.56 -23.39 -17.67
CA SER A 353 35.81 -22.08 -18.28
C SER A 353 37.19 -22.08 -18.93
N VAL A 354 37.32 -21.42 -20.07
CA VAL A 354 38.61 -21.17 -20.72
C VAL A 354 38.91 -19.69 -20.59
N VAL A 355 40.04 -19.37 -19.97
CA VAL A 355 40.49 -17.98 -19.81
C VAL A 355 41.56 -17.71 -20.87
N CYS A 356 41.28 -16.74 -21.76
CA CYS A 356 42.23 -16.29 -22.77
C CYS A 356 42.89 -14.98 -22.31
N PHE A 357 44.22 -14.92 -22.38
CA PHE A 357 44.98 -13.72 -22.11
C PHE A 357 45.49 -13.11 -23.39
N LEU A 358 45.06 -11.88 -23.70
CA LEU A 358 45.54 -11.12 -24.86
C LEU A 358 46.50 -10.03 -24.39
N ARG A 359 47.71 -10.03 -24.92
CA ARG A 359 48.74 -9.02 -24.65
C ARG A 359 49.21 -8.38 -25.95
N ILE A 360 49.23 -7.04 -25.96
CA ILE A 360 49.84 -6.29 -27.06
C ILE A 360 51.36 -6.22 -26.80
N ALA A 361 52.15 -6.81 -27.65
CA ALA A 361 53.60 -6.98 -27.46
C ALA A 361 54.35 -5.64 -27.32
N ASN A 362 53.96 -4.61 -28.05
CA ASN A 362 54.69 -3.33 -28.11
C ASN A 362 53.92 -2.16 -27.46
N LEU A 363 53.04 -2.44 -26.48
CA LEU A 363 52.18 -1.41 -25.89
C LEU A 363 52.96 -0.24 -25.27
N ASP A 364 54.09 -0.51 -24.60
CA ASP A 364 54.87 0.52 -23.96
C ASP A 364 55.58 1.43 -24.96
N THR A 365 56.01 0.89 -26.11
CA THR A 365 56.60 1.68 -27.22
C THR A 365 55.55 2.53 -27.89
N LEU A 366 54.36 1.98 -28.14
CA LEU A 366 53.21 2.71 -28.70
C LEU A 366 52.75 3.84 -27.75
N CYS A 367 52.71 3.61 -26.45
CA CYS A 367 52.35 4.65 -25.45
C CYS A 367 53.36 5.76 -25.34
N ARG A 368 54.66 5.49 -25.58
CA ARG A 368 55.70 6.55 -25.62
C ARG A 368 55.57 7.38 -26.87
N THR A 369 55.17 6.82 -27.98
CA THR A 369 55.06 7.51 -29.27
C THR A 369 53.76 8.32 -29.38
N TYR A 370 52.65 7.79 -28.92
CA TYR A 370 51.30 8.37 -29.12
C TYR A 370 50.62 8.85 -27.80
N GLY A 371 51.29 8.80 -26.67
CA GLY A 371 50.81 9.29 -25.39
C GLY A 371 49.99 8.25 -24.59
N MET A 372 49.79 8.60 -23.31
CA MET A 372 49.15 7.72 -22.33
C MET A 372 47.68 7.45 -22.64
N GLN A 373 47.01 8.31 -23.43
CA GLN A 373 45.60 8.11 -23.83
C GLN A 373 45.40 6.85 -24.69
N LEU A 374 46.38 6.56 -25.54
CA LEU A 374 46.35 5.36 -26.36
C LEU A 374 46.28 4.08 -25.51
N LYS A 375 46.91 4.05 -24.33
CA LYS A 375 46.86 2.94 -23.39
C LYS A 375 45.47 2.67 -22.84
N LEU A 376 44.66 3.72 -22.72
CA LEU A 376 43.26 3.65 -22.26
C LEU A 376 42.34 3.21 -23.38
N GLU A 377 42.50 3.75 -24.59
CA GLU A 377 41.71 3.37 -25.77
C GLU A 377 41.91 1.94 -26.22
N TYR A 378 43.15 1.44 -26.19
CA TYR A 378 43.46 0.03 -26.54
C TYR A 378 43.08 -0.99 -25.44
N LYS A 379 42.72 -0.54 -24.23
CA LYS A 379 42.17 -1.41 -23.21
C LYS A 379 40.65 -1.55 -23.25
N GLN A 380 40.00 -0.75 -24.09
CA GLN A 380 38.57 -0.90 -24.41
C GLN A 380 38.40 -1.97 -25.52
#